data_0a09877333dc8565ee6094c595b5fc3e
#
_entry.id   0a09877333dc8565ee6094c595b5fc3e
#
_cell.length_a   1.000
_cell.length_b   1.000
_cell.length_c   1.000
_cell.angle_alpha   90.00
_cell.angle_beta   90.00
_cell.angle_gamma   90.00
#
_symmetry.space_group_name_H-M   'P 1'
#
loop_
_entity.id
_entity.type
_entity.pdbx_description
1 polymer ?
#
loop_
_entity_poly.entity_id
_entity_poly.type
_entity_poly.pdbx_seq_one_letter_code
_entity_poly.pdbx_strand_id
1 'polypeptide(L)'
;YQVDLDDENLCLHSERLKETAVDAGSATYFADGSLDVATSYGAASAGSGQYTRLAQGRVYFGSPLEEGSYTMGASGVTSVSDPQLLFTPGNDKVDLFQALRSFAARGEQDSSLNANTNAGLYAIGNNRTVETHLYQIRQGMSADVATIQWENLSRSEFGIAIPSYSALLTEVDKDVYPAVD
;
A
#
# COMPACT_ATOMS: atom_id res chain seq x y z
N TYR A 1 3.91 4.93 -5.22
CA TYR A 1 3.04 4.58 -6.36
C TYR A 1 3.74 4.96 -7.65
N GLN A 2 4.06 3.97 -8.48
CA GLN A 2 4.54 4.20 -9.84
C GLN A 2 3.33 4.43 -10.73
N VAL A 3 3.32 5.53 -11.46
CA VAL A 3 2.32 5.81 -12.49
C VAL A 3 2.96 5.50 -13.84
N ASP A 4 2.48 4.47 -14.50
CA ASP A 4 2.87 4.18 -15.87
C ASP A 4 2.10 5.14 -16.79
N LEU A 5 2.83 6.07 -17.41
CA LEU A 5 2.28 7.11 -18.27
C LEU A 5 2.11 6.65 -19.73
N ASP A 6 2.60 5.48 -20.08
CA ASP A 6 2.52 4.93 -21.43
C ASP A 6 1.25 4.11 -21.67
N ASP A 7 0.45 3.85 -20.62
CA ASP A 7 -0.87 3.20 -20.77
C ASP A 7 -1.94 4.25 -21.10
N GLU A 8 -2.40 4.27 -22.35
CA GLU A 8 -3.43 5.21 -22.84
C GLU A 8 -4.72 5.23 -22.02
N ASN A 9 -5.04 4.16 -21.29
CA ASN A 9 -6.24 4.06 -20.46
C ASN A 9 -6.07 4.68 -19.05
N LEU A 10 -4.83 4.87 -18.61
CA LEU A 10 -4.50 5.53 -17.35
C LEU A 10 -4.18 7.03 -17.51
N CYS A 11 -4.03 7.48 -18.74
CA CYS A 11 -3.42 8.76 -19.12
C CYS A 11 -4.09 10.02 -18.59
N LEU A 12 -5.41 10.12 -18.58
CA LEU A 12 -6.08 11.39 -18.28
C LEU A 12 -5.85 11.88 -16.84
N HIS A 13 -5.78 10.97 -15.88
CA HIS A 13 -5.49 11.32 -14.48
C HIS A 13 -4.00 11.44 -14.20
N SER A 14 -3.19 10.63 -14.88
CA SER A 14 -1.73 10.61 -14.74
C SER A 14 -1.08 11.87 -15.32
N GLU A 15 -1.52 12.33 -16.48
CA GLU A 15 -1.03 13.58 -17.07
C GLU A 15 -1.32 14.78 -16.18
N ARG A 16 -2.53 14.90 -15.63
CA ARG A 16 -2.87 15.99 -14.70
C ARG A 16 -2.04 15.96 -13.42
N LEU A 17 -1.78 14.78 -12.86
CA LEU A 17 -0.90 14.66 -11.70
C LEU A 17 0.51 15.13 -12.06
N LYS A 18 1.05 14.70 -13.20
CA LYS A 18 2.37 15.13 -13.67
C LYS A 18 2.43 16.63 -13.89
N GLU A 19 1.51 17.19 -14.66
CA GLU A 19 1.43 18.62 -14.94
C GLU A 19 1.34 19.44 -13.65
N THR A 20 0.48 19.04 -12.72
CA THR A 20 0.33 19.73 -11.44
C THR A 20 1.63 19.71 -10.62
N ALA A 21 2.34 18.57 -10.57
CA ALA A 21 3.62 18.48 -9.87
C ALA A 21 4.71 19.31 -10.54
N VAL A 22 4.74 19.35 -11.88
CA VAL A 22 5.67 20.18 -12.65
C VAL A 22 5.40 21.66 -12.41
N ASP A 23 4.16 22.10 -12.51
CA ASP A 23 3.75 23.49 -12.29
C ASP A 23 4.05 23.97 -10.85
N ALA A 24 3.89 23.06 -9.88
CA ALA A 24 4.24 23.32 -8.49
C ALA A 24 5.75 23.25 -8.20
N GLY A 25 6.57 22.81 -9.16
CA GLY A 25 8.00 22.61 -8.98
C GLY A 25 8.36 21.46 -8.02
N SER A 26 7.42 20.54 -7.76
CA SER A 26 7.60 19.40 -6.85
C SER A 26 7.82 18.07 -7.56
N ALA A 27 7.77 18.05 -8.91
CA ALA A 27 7.88 16.82 -9.68
C ALA A 27 9.22 16.11 -9.44
N THR A 28 9.16 14.88 -8.99
CA THR A 28 10.30 13.98 -8.78
C THR A 28 10.08 12.72 -9.61
N TYR A 29 11.15 12.17 -10.16
CA TYR A 29 11.08 11.03 -11.07
C TYR A 29 11.95 9.89 -10.58
N PHE A 30 11.51 8.67 -10.85
CA PHE A 30 12.32 7.47 -10.71
C PHE A 30 13.37 7.38 -11.82
N ALA A 31 14.33 6.47 -11.68
CA ALA A 31 15.41 6.29 -12.66
C ALA A 31 14.91 5.87 -14.06
N ASP A 32 13.75 5.24 -14.16
CA ASP A 32 13.09 4.85 -15.41
C ASP A 32 12.30 5.99 -16.07
N GLY A 33 12.27 7.17 -15.44
CA GLY A 33 11.55 8.36 -15.92
C GLY A 33 10.08 8.43 -15.52
N SER A 34 9.54 7.45 -14.80
CA SER A 34 8.18 7.52 -14.25
C SER A 34 8.09 8.52 -13.09
N LEU A 35 6.90 9.12 -12.89
CA LEU A 35 6.69 10.08 -11.82
C LEU A 35 6.66 9.39 -10.45
N ASP A 36 7.55 9.80 -9.55
CA ASP A 36 7.46 9.46 -8.13
C ASP A 36 6.35 10.29 -7.45
N VAL A 37 5.15 9.77 -7.47
CA VAL A 37 3.97 10.45 -6.89
C VAL A 37 4.12 10.64 -5.38
N ALA A 38 4.70 9.67 -4.69
CA ALA A 38 4.86 9.74 -3.24
C ALA A 38 5.79 10.90 -2.82
N THR A 39 6.91 11.07 -3.51
CA THR A 39 7.85 12.16 -3.23
C THR A 39 7.36 13.49 -3.79
N SER A 40 6.72 13.50 -4.96
CA SER A 40 6.22 14.72 -5.60
C SER A 40 5.10 15.40 -4.79
N TYR A 41 4.26 14.61 -4.12
CA TYR A 41 3.09 15.10 -3.37
C TYR A 41 3.18 14.84 -1.86
N GLY A 42 4.16 14.10 -1.42
CA GLY A 42 4.35 13.72 -0.02
C GLY A 42 4.98 14.81 0.82
N ALA A 43 5.00 14.59 2.14
CA ALA A 43 5.75 15.44 3.05
C ALA A 43 7.26 15.23 2.86
N ALA A 44 8.03 16.30 3.05
CA ALA A 44 9.50 16.28 2.91
C ALA A 44 10.21 15.34 3.93
N SER A 45 9.52 14.90 4.98
CA SER A 45 10.06 13.99 5.99
C SER A 45 9.04 12.93 6.38
N ALA A 46 9.49 11.70 6.52
CA ALA A 46 8.72 10.62 7.11
C ALA A 46 9.05 10.49 8.60
N GLY A 47 8.06 10.09 9.39
CA GLY A 47 8.26 9.77 10.81
C GLY A 47 8.46 8.27 11.05
N SER A 48 8.75 7.92 12.31
CA SER A 48 8.99 6.51 12.69
C SER A 48 7.83 5.58 12.33
N GLY A 49 6.60 6.07 12.32
CA GLY A 49 5.45 5.29 11.90
C GLY A 49 5.50 4.87 10.43
N GLN A 50 5.92 5.77 9.53
CA GLN A 50 6.07 5.47 8.11
C GLN A 50 7.23 4.53 7.86
N TYR A 51 8.39 4.81 8.44
CA TYR A 51 9.58 3.97 8.26
C TYR A 51 9.40 2.56 8.83
N THR A 52 8.73 2.42 9.97
CA THR A 52 8.44 1.10 10.55
C THR A 52 7.53 0.29 9.64
N ARG A 53 6.46 0.89 9.12
CA ARG A 53 5.56 0.20 8.16
C ARG A 53 6.24 -0.13 6.84
N LEU A 54 7.13 0.75 6.36
CA LEU A 54 7.96 0.46 5.19
C LEU A 54 8.84 -0.77 5.43
N ALA A 55 9.56 -0.82 6.56
CA ALA A 55 10.42 -1.95 6.91
C ALA A 55 9.60 -3.25 7.04
N GLN A 56 8.46 -3.22 7.72
CA GLN A 56 7.54 -4.36 7.83
C GLN A 56 7.03 -4.84 6.46
N GLY A 57 6.63 -3.93 5.59
CA GLY A 57 6.17 -4.26 4.24
C GLY A 57 7.29 -4.89 3.41
N ARG A 58 8.48 -4.35 3.48
CA ARG A 58 9.64 -4.91 2.76
C ARG A 58 10.01 -6.31 3.24
N VAL A 59 10.01 -6.54 4.56
CA VAL A 59 10.21 -7.89 5.11
C VAL A 59 9.10 -8.83 4.66
N TYR A 60 7.85 -8.38 4.71
CA TYR A 60 6.68 -9.17 4.28
C TYR A 60 6.81 -9.63 2.82
N PHE A 61 7.27 -8.78 1.93
CA PHE A 61 7.47 -9.09 0.51
C PHE A 61 8.87 -9.66 0.17
N GLY A 62 9.64 -10.07 1.17
CA GLY A 62 10.92 -10.74 0.97
C GLY A 62 12.05 -9.86 0.44
N SER A 63 11.95 -8.55 0.62
CA SER A 63 12.97 -7.58 0.23
C SER A 63 13.31 -6.63 1.39
N PRO A 64 13.86 -7.13 2.52
CA PRO A 64 14.12 -6.33 3.70
C PRO A 64 15.06 -5.15 3.40
N LEU A 65 15.02 -4.13 4.24
CA LEU A 65 16.00 -3.06 4.23
C LEU A 65 17.39 -3.67 4.53
N GLU A 66 18.41 -3.13 3.90
CA GLU A 66 19.79 -3.56 4.15
C GLU A 66 20.22 -3.26 5.59
N GLU A 67 21.00 -4.16 6.19
CA GLU A 67 21.56 -3.95 7.51
C GLU A 67 22.43 -2.68 7.53
N GLY A 68 22.20 -1.82 8.52
CA GLY A 68 22.91 -0.54 8.63
C GLY A 68 22.31 0.60 7.79
N SER A 69 21.32 0.34 6.92
CA SER A 69 20.61 1.40 6.17
C SER A 69 19.53 2.09 6.98
N TYR A 70 19.21 1.60 8.17
CA TYR A 70 18.18 2.16 9.03
C TYR A 70 18.58 2.15 10.51
N THR A 71 17.93 2.99 11.29
CA THR A 71 18.12 3.08 12.74
C THR A 71 16.85 2.64 13.47
N MET A 72 16.98 1.70 14.40
CA MET A 72 15.91 1.30 15.30
C MET A 72 15.89 2.17 16.56
N GLY A 73 14.67 2.62 16.93
CA GLY A 73 14.38 3.27 18.20
C GLY A 73 13.31 2.52 18.99
N ALA A 74 12.90 3.07 20.13
CA ALA A 74 11.90 2.44 21.01
C ALA A 74 10.53 2.24 20.35
N SER A 75 10.16 3.11 19.39
CA SER A 75 8.87 3.08 18.68
C SER A 75 8.98 2.54 17.26
N GLY A 76 10.09 1.90 16.90
CA GLY A 76 10.35 1.33 15.58
C GLY A 76 11.48 2.03 14.83
N VAL A 77 11.48 1.94 13.51
CA VAL A 77 12.49 2.54 12.64
C VAL A 77 12.36 4.06 12.67
N THR A 78 13.42 4.74 13.06
CA THR A 78 13.41 6.22 13.21
C THR A 78 13.99 6.95 12.02
N SER A 79 14.85 6.29 11.25
CA SER A 79 15.42 6.82 10.02
C SER A 79 15.80 5.70 9.06
N VAL A 80 15.77 6.02 7.77
CA VAL A 80 16.23 5.15 6.68
C VAL A 80 17.06 6.01 5.75
N SER A 81 18.29 5.59 5.43
CA SER A 81 19.21 6.37 4.60
C SER A 81 18.78 6.42 3.13
N ASP A 82 18.20 5.32 2.63
CA ASP A 82 17.58 5.22 1.32
C ASP A 82 16.30 4.37 1.44
N PRO A 83 15.13 5.01 1.49
CA PRO A 83 13.87 4.29 1.68
C PRO A 83 13.50 3.38 0.51
N GLN A 84 14.11 3.58 -0.68
CA GLN A 84 13.82 2.79 -1.89
C GLN A 84 12.32 2.51 -2.01
N LEU A 85 11.54 3.56 -2.28
CA LEU A 85 10.06 3.50 -2.33
C LEU A 85 9.54 2.51 -3.37
N LEU A 86 10.33 2.25 -4.41
CA LEU A 86 10.14 1.13 -5.32
C LEU A 86 11.15 0.02 -5.01
N PHE A 87 10.67 -1.18 -4.91
CA PHE A 87 11.52 -2.35 -4.71
C PHE A 87 10.95 -3.57 -5.42
N THR A 88 11.83 -4.48 -5.81
CA THR A 88 11.43 -5.77 -6.35
C THR A 88 11.13 -6.72 -5.19
N PRO A 89 9.94 -7.32 -5.11
CA PRO A 89 9.66 -8.36 -4.12
C PRO A 89 10.66 -9.52 -4.27
N GLY A 90 11.11 -10.06 -3.14
CA GLY A 90 11.99 -11.24 -3.12
C GLY A 90 11.24 -12.53 -3.46
N ASN A 91 9.91 -12.51 -3.44
CA ASN A 91 9.05 -13.62 -3.84
C ASN A 91 8.78 -13.56 -5.34
N ASP A 92 8.80 -14.69 -6.03
CA ASP A 92 8.62 -14.75 -7.49
C ASP A 92 7.28 -14.17 -7.96
N LYS A 93 6.24 -14.28 -7.15
CA LYS A 93 4.91 -13.71 -7.40
C LYS A 93 4.23 -13.35 -6.10
N VAL A 94 3.57 -12.21 -6.10
CA VAL A 94 2.63 -11.82 -5.05
C VAL A 94 1.24 -12.25 -5.51
N ASP A 95 0.65 -13.22 -4.85
CA ASP A 95 -0.71 -13.64 -5.11
C ASP A 95 -1.74 -12.74 -4.41
N LEU A 96 -3.02 -12.93 -4.74
CA LEU A 96 -4.11 -12.15 -4.17
C LEU A 96 -4.18 -12.27 -2.63
N PHE A 97 -3.95 -13.46 -2.09
CA PHE A 97 -3.97 -13.70 -0.64
C PHE A 97 -2.83 -12.97 0.06
N GLN A 98 -1.63 -13.03 -0.50
CA GLN A 98 -0.48 -12.29 0.03
C GLN A 98 -0.75 -10.79 -0.01
N ALA A 99 -1.30 -10.27 -1.11
CA ALA A 99 -1.65 -8.86 -1.24
C ALA A 99 -2.68 -8.42 -0.18
N LEU A 100 -3.77 -9.17 0.00
CA LEU A 100 -4.80 -8.89 1.01
C LEU A 100 -4.24 -9.00 2.44
N ARG A 101 -3.44 -10.02 2.74
CA ARG A 101 -2.84 -10.21 4.06
C ARG A 101 -1.79 -9.16 4.39
N SER A 102 -1.18 -8.52 3.41
CA SER A 102 -0.20 -7.45 3.66
C SER A 102 -0.80 -6.29 4.46
N PHE A 103 -2.10 -6.00 4.31
CA PHE A 103 -2.79 -4.97 5.09
C PHE A 103 -2.92 -5.31 6.57
N ALA A 104 -2.86 -6.59 6.91
CA ALA A 104 -2.90 -7.08 8.29
C ALA A 104 -1.50 -7.30 8.88
N ALA A 105 -0.43 -7.14 8.10
CA ALA A 105 0.92 -7.43 8.53
C ALA A 105 1.36 -6.52 9.69
N ARG A 106 2.03 -7.13 10.67
CA ARG A 106 2.52 -6.47 11.87
C ARG A 106 4.01 -6.72 12.12
N GLY A 107 4.74 -7.12 11.07
CA GLY A 107 6.18 -7.39 11.14
C GLY A 107 6.53 -8.76 11.70
N GLU A 108 5.63 -9.75 11.59
CA GLU A 108 5.79 -11.09 12.18
C GLU A 108 7.02 -11.83 11.67
N GLN A 109 7.50 -11.50 10.49
CA GLN A 109 8.66 -12.14 9.85
C GLN A 109 10.01 -11.70 10.43
N ASP A 110 10.04 -10.60 11.20
CA ASP A 110 11.24 -10.06 11.84
C ASP A 110 10.93 -9.73 13.30
N SER A 111 11.63 -10.38 14.23
CA SER A 111 11.41 -10.21 15.67
C SER A 111 11.62 -8.77 16.14
N SER A 112 12.49 -8.00 15.49
CA SER A 112 12.76 -6.59 15.81
C SER A 112 11.64 -5.65 15.35
N LEU A 113 10.86 -6.06 14.35
CA LEU A 113 9.76 -5.30 13.75
C LEU A 113 8.37 -5.81 14.17
N ASN A 114 8.31 -6.87 14.98
CA ASN A 114 7.06 -7.55 15.33
C ASN A 114 6.25 -6.78 16.37
N ALA A 115 5.22 -6.09 15.91
CA ALA A 115 4.32 -5.31 16.77
C ALA A 115 3.36 -6.18 17.62
N ASN A 116 3.31 -7.49 17.42
CA ASN A 116 2.56 -8.39 18.30
C ASN A 116 3.33 -8.70 19.61
N THR A 117 4.66 -8.65 19.52
CA THR A 117 5.54 -8.87 20.70
C THR A 117 6.05 -7.56 21.31
N ASN A 118 6.01 -6.46 20.55
CA ASN A 118 6.37 -5.13 21.01
C ASN A 118 5.25 -4.12 20.69
N ALA A 119 4.39 -3.87 21.66
CA ALA A 119 3.24 -2.96 21.54
C ALA A 119 3.62 -1.48 21.30
N GLY A 120 4.89 -1.11 21.47
CA GLY A 120 5.40 0.24 21.17
C GLY A 120 5.63 0.50 19.68
N LEU A 121 5.67 -0.55 18.86
CA LEU A 121 5.90 -0.43 17.43
C LEU A 121 4.65 0.00 16.67
N TYR A 122 4.83 0.85 15.68
CA TYR A 122 3.82 1.05 14.64
C TYR A 122 3.67 -0.22 13.79
N ALA A 123 2.51 -0.42 13.18
CA ALA A 123 2.24 -1.56 12.32
C ALA A 123 1.40 -1.15 11.10
N ILE A 124 1.50 -1.93 10.01
CA ILE A 124 0.61 -1.81 8.85
C ILE A 124 -0.80 -2.14 9.31
N GLY A 125 -1.02 -3.36 9.82
CA GLY A 125 -2.26 -3.73 10.51
C GLY A 125 -2.35 -3.03 11.86
N ASN A 126 -3.29 -2.11 12.05
CA ASN A 126 -3.41 -1.33 13.28
C ASN A 126 -4.86 -0.95 13.59
N ASN A 127 -5.08 -0.49 14.83
CA ASN A 127 -6.41 -0.18 15.35
C ASN A 127 -7.03 1.13 14.81
N ARG A 128 -6.31 1.87 14.00
CA ARG A 128 -6.79 3.10 13.35
C ARG A 128 -7.21 2.87 11.91
N THR A 129 -7.01 1.65 11.39
CA THR A 129 -7.46 1.29 10.06
C THR A 129 -8.99 1.31 10.04
N VAL A 130 -9.56 2.15 9.21
CA VAL A 130 -11.01 2.28 9.03
C VAL A 130 -11.47 1.37 7.90
N GLU A 131 -10.67 1.31 6.85
CA GLU A 131 -10.96 0.59 5.61
C GLU A 131 -9.66 0.16 4.96
N THR A 132 -9.69 -0.98 4.27
CA THR A 132 -8.67 -1.40 3.30
C THR A 132 -9.34 -1.91 2.05
N HIS A 133 -8.82 -1.54 0.90
CA HIS A 133 -9.30 -2.04 -0.38
C HIS A 133 -8.16 -2.41 -1.32
N LEU A 134 -8.43 -3.38 -2.18
CA LEU A 134 -7.54 -3.85 -3.22
C LEU A 134 -8.33 -4.03 -4.50
N TYR A 135 -7.80 -3.52 -5.61
CA TYR A 135 -8.38 -3.71 -6.93
C TYR A 135 -7.60 -4.80 -7.66
N GLN A 136 -8.29 -5.91 -7.95
CA GLN A 136 -7.75 -6.97 -8.79
C GLN A 136 -8.17 -6.69 -10.24
N ILE A 137 -7.19 -6.32 -11.08
CA ILE A 137 -7.42 -6.05 -12.50
C ILE A 137 -7.11 -7.30 -13.29
N ARG A 138 -8.07 -7.79 -14.08
CA ARG A 138 -7.95 -9.03 -14.87
C ARG A 138 -7.93 -8.69 -16.35
N GLN A 139 -6.81 -8.97 -16.98
CA GLN A 139 -6.64 -8.74 -18.43
C GLN A 139 -7.54 -9.68 -19.25
N GLY A 140 -8.01 -9.18 -20.39
CA GLY A 140 -8.81 -9.97 -21.35
C GLY A 140 -10.29 -10.18 -20.95
N MET A 141 -10.74 -9.56 -19.87
CA MET A 141 -12.15 -9.59 -19.45
C MET A 141 -12.91 -8.35 -20.00
N SER A 142 -14.24 -8.45 -20.10
CA SER A 142 -15.06 -7.27 -20.41
C SER A 142 -14.95 -6.23 -19.29
N ALA A 143 -15.11 -4.96 -19.62
CA ALA A 143 -14.96 -3.84 -18.67
C ALA A 143 -15.79 -4.00 -17.40
N ASP A 144 -17.01 -4.55 -17.51
CA ASP A 144 -17.94 -4.72 -16.39
C ASP A 144 -17.42 -5.69 -15.31
N VAL A 145 -16.56 -6.64 -15.70
CA VAL A 145 -16.05 -7.69 -14.80
C VAL A 145 -14.52 -7.74 -14.75
N ALA A 146 -13.83 -6.83 -15.43
CA ALA A 146 -12.37 -6.80 -15.44
C ALA A 146 -11.77 -6.49 -14.07
N THR A 147 -12.43 -5.65 -13.28
CA THR A 147 -11.95 -5.22 -11.97
C THR A 147 -12.83 -5.76 -10.85
N ILE A 148 -12.21 -6.46 -9.91
CA ILE A 148 -12.83 -6.83 -8.64
C ILE A 148 -12.26 -5.93 -7.56
N GLN A 149 -13.12 -5.23 -6.83
CA GLN A 149 -12.77 -4.55 -5.60
C GLN A 149 -12.91 -5.52 -4.43
N TRP A 150 -11.84 -5.68 -3.70
CA TRP A 150 -11.82 -6.39 -2.42
C TRP A 150 -11.80 -5.33 -1.32
N GLU A 151 -12.83 -5.29 -0.52
CA GLU A 151 -13.00 -4.31 0.53
C GLU A 151 -13.11 -4.97 1.89
N ASN A 152 -12.43 -4.42 2.87
CA ASN A 152 -12.50 -4.83 4.26
C ASN A 152 -12.72 -3.57 5.11
N LEU A 153 -13.81 -3.51 5.81
CA LEU A 153 -14.12 -2.44 6.75
C LEU A 153 -13.48 -2.74 8.12
N SER A 154 -12.93 -1.70 8.74
CA SER A 154 -12.28 -1.80 10.05
C SER A 154 -10.90 -2.50 9.97
N ARG A 155 -10.45 -3.08 11.06
CA ARG A 155 -9.13 -3.68 11.21
C ARG A 155 -8.93 -4.87 10.28
N SER A 156 -7.93 -4.79 9.45
CA SER A 156 -7.61 -5.84 8.48
C SER A 156 -7.26 -7.19 9.13
N GLU A 157 -6.75 -7.18 10.37
CA GLU A 157 -6.41 -8.40 11.11
C GLU A 157 -7.62 -9.24 11.47
N PHE A 158 -8.81 -8.63 11.60
CA PHE A 158 -10.04 -9.26 12.07
C PHE A 158 -11.19 -9.14 11.09
N GLY A 159 -11.01 -8.38 10.02
CA GLY A 159 -12.03 -8.18 9.01
C GLY A 159 -11.97 -9.24 7.91
N ILE A 160 -13.04 -9.32 7.14
CA ILE A 160 -13.17 -10.17 5.98
C ILE A 160 -13.13 -9.27 4.75
N ALA A 161 -12.23 -9.57 3.80
CA ALA A 161 -12.21 -8.88 2.53
C ALA A 161 -13.32 -9.44 1.62
N ILE A 162 -14.26 -8.57 1.23
CA ILE A 162 -15.44 -8.93 0.44
C ILE A 162 -15.21 -8.50 -0.99
N PRO A 163 -15.35 -9.44 -1.96
CA PRO A 163 -15.23 -9.09 -3.36
C PRO A 163 -16.50 -8.45 -3.90
N SER A 164 -16.35 -7.42 -4.72
CA SER A 164 -17.45 -6.84 -5.49
C SER A 164 -17.01 -6.45 -6.89
N TYR A 165 -17.95 -6.50 -7.83
CA TYR A 165 -17.79 -5.88 -9.14
C TYR A 165 -18.42 -4.50 -9.09
N SER A 166 -17.62 -3.47 -8.89
CA SER A 166 -18.13 -2.11 -8.67
C SER A 166 -19.05 -1.62 -9.80
N ALA A 167 -18.79 -2.04 -11.04
CA ALA A 167 -19.62 -1.69 -12.18
C ALA A 167 -21.02 -2.37 -12.19
N LEU A 168 -21.17 -3.48 -11.46
CA LEU A 168 -22.41 -4.26 -11.41
C LEU A 168 -23.11 -4.19 -10.05
N LEU A 169 -22.53 -3.46 -9.10
CA LEU A 169 -23.07 -3.36 -7.76
C LEU A 169 -24.37 -2.55 -7.76
N THR A 170 -25.49 -3.20 -7.50
CA THR A 170 -26.83 -2.58 -7.42
C THR A 170 -27.34 -2.47 -5.99
N GLU A 171 -26.85 -3.33 -5.11
CA GLU A 171 -27.15 -3.33 -3.68
C GLU A 171 -25.99 -3.95 -2.90
N VAL A 172 -25.88 -3.62 -1.62
CA VAL A 172 -24.89 -4.18 -0.72
C VAL A 172 -25.50 -5.27 0.14
N ASP A 173 -24.66 -6.24 0.53
CA ASP A 173 -25.07 -7.30 1.45
C ASP A 173 -25.39 -6.69 2.83
N LYS A 174 -26.62 -6.85 3.27
CA LYS A 174 -27.12 -6.27 4.54
C LYS A 174 -26.52 -6.93 5.78
N ASP A 175 -26.02 -8.16 5.65
CA ASP A 175 -25.35 -8.84 6.75
C ASP A 175 -23.94 -8.29 6.97
N VAL A 176 -23.36 -7.69 5.94
CA VAL A 176 -22.02 -7.09 5.97
C VAL A 176 -22.10 -5.58 6.18
N TYR A 177 -23.07 -4.93 5.54
CA TYR A 177 -23.30 -3.50 5.62
C TYR A 177 -24.71 -3.24 6.18
N PRO A 178 -24.94 -3.49 7.48
CA PRO A 178 -26.24 -3.25 8.06
C PRO A 178 -26.61 -1.76 7.93
N ALA A 179 -27.89 -1.50 7.62
CA ALA A 179 -28.39 -0.14 7.63
C ALA A 179 -28.21 0.45 9.06
N VAL A 180 -27.65 1.64 9.12
CA VAL A 180 -27.61 2.41 10.37
C VAL A 180 -28.96 3.10 10.49
N ASP A 181 -29.76 2.68 11.48
CA ASP A 181 -31.04 3.32 11.82
C ASP A 181 -30.82 4.68 12.51
#